data_6991ae282d69b9d306ff305790593d7d
#
_entry.id   6991ae282d69b9d306ff305790593d7d
#
_cell.length_a   1.000
_cell.length_b   1.000
_cell.length_c   1.000
_cell.angle_alpha   90.00
_cell.angle_beta   90.00
_cell.angle_gamma   90.00
#
_symmetry.space_group_name_H-M   'P 1'
#
loop_
_entity.id
_entity.type
_entity.pdbx_description
1 polymer ?
#
loop_
_entity_poly.entity_id
_entity_poly.type
_entity_poly.pdbx_seq_one_letter_code
_entity_poly.pdbx_strand_id
1 'polypeptide(L)'
;SVELPYGSLVWANDDIAACLLPTETSKPLAQIALLALGTGNYVTVVSNAVGESEGFEIYDVRACSKGVIWTEADILEGTWRIYHASSDGSSIGTPALAEEGDSDWEMPTLAAVGDHAFWQCIPRKDGPTKTEDSLLKRAAFGSSNSETVYTSRGRMATAPYAGADSVTITPRADTSGTYYQLTNINASTGAVTDALVLPASMKPLEAGFGETGFTFSFESIYNYGGGIANLGTYTPAGEVSSSTEEEPRTLAENNALSAASTAKFNALSYSGSTWFRFPRTPSAAPSWCGNWFMVKSTSAVCGIDFANKQYF
;
A
#
# COMPACT_ATOMS: atom_id res chain seq x y z
N SER A 1 -3.46 -16.48 18.25
CA SER A 1 -2.13 -16.22 17.65
C SER A 1 -1.76 -17.34 16.72
N VAL A 2 -1.10 -17.02 15.63
CA VAL A 2 -0.58 -17.97 14.64
C VAL A 2 0.93 -17.84 14.65
N GLU A 3 1.63 -18.98 14.73
CA GLU A 3 3.08 -19.02 14.59
C GLU A 3 3.42 -19.30 13.13
N LEU A 4 4.25 -18.45 12.56
CA LEU A 4 4.84 -18.61 11.23
C LEU A 4 6.35 -18.82 11.37
N PRO A 5 7.02 -19.41 10.37
CA PRO A 5 8.47 -19.53 10.36
C PRO A 5 9.15 -18.17 10.58
N TYR A 6 10.25 -18.16 11.32
CA TYR A 6 11.01 -16.94 11.54
C TYR A 6 11.47 -16.32 10.21
N GLY A 7 11.26 -15.03 10.06
CA GLY A 7 11.56 -14.31 8.79
C GLY A 7 10.40 -14.23 7.82
N SER A 8 9.22 -14.78 8.15
CA SER A 8 8.02 -14.63 7.31
C SER A 8 7.59 -13.18 7.19
N LEU A 9 7.14 -12.79 6.00
CA LEU A 9 6.50 -11.50 5.73
C LEU A 9 5.01 -11.72 5.55
N VAL A 10 4.18 -10.80 6.04
CA VAL A 10 2.73 -10.95 6.06
C VAL A 10 2.04 -9.66 5.65
N TRP A 11 1.09 -9.77 4.73
CA TRP A 11 0.20 -8.68 4.30
C TRP A 11 -1.25 -9.13 4.42
N ALA A 12 -1.95 -8.57 5.39
CA ALA A 12 -3.36 -8.85 5.61
C ALA A 12 -4.24 -7.97 4.70
N ASN A 13 -5.33 -8.57 4.21
CA ASN A 13 -6.37 -7.88 3.48
C ASN A 13 -7.70 -8.61 3.75
N ASP A 14 -8.65 -7.92 4.37
CA ASP A 14 -9.91 -8.48 4.83
C ASP A 14 -9.72 -9.75 5.71
N ASP A 15 -10.24 -10.88 5.26
CA ASP A 15 -10.23 -12.15 6.00
C ASP A 15 -8.99 -13.01 5.74
N ILE A 16 -8.12 -12.57 4.85
CA ILE A 16 -6.97 -13.35 4.41
C ILE A 16 -5.67 -12.54 4.51
N ALA A 17 -4.57 -13.24 4.78
CA ALA A 17 -3.25 -12.65 4.65
C ALA A 17 -2.39 -13.45 3.67
N ALA A 18 -1.71 -12.74 2.79
CA ALA A 18 -0.64 -13.30 1.99
C ALA A 18 0.63 -13.37 2.83
N CYS A 19 1.30 -14.50 2.83
CA CYS A 19 2.54 -14.73 3.55
C CYS A 19 3.65 -15.16 2.59
N LEU A 20 4.82 -14.55 2.73
CA LEU A 20 6.05 -15.08 2.17
C LEU A 20 6.77 -15.88 3.25
N LEU A 21 7.00 -17.15 2.99
CA LEU A 21 7.60 -18.07 3.96
C LEU A 21 9.01 -18.48 3.51
N PRO A 22 9.99 -18.46 4.43
CA PRO A 22 11.29 -19.04 4.18
C PRO A 22 11.21 -20.57 4.22
N THR A 23 11.96 -21.25 3.35
CA THR A 23 12.17 -22.70 3.42
C THR A 23 13.47 -23.05 4.13
N GLU A 24 14.48 -22.20 3.95
CA GLU A 24 15.82 -22.34 4.51
C GLU A 24 16.40 -20.96 4.82
N THR A 25 17.46 -20.92 5.62
CA THR A 25 18.16 -19.65 5.91
C THR A 25 18.68 -18.96 4.65
N SER A 26 19.00 -19.71 3.62
CA SER A 26 19.48 -19.22 2.33
C SER A 26 18.39 -18.86 1.33
N LYS A 27 17.14 -19.23 1.62
CA LYS A 27 15.97 -18.94 0.77
C LYS A 27 14.87 -18.29 1.60
N PRO A 28 14.99 -16.98 1.89
CA PRO A 28 14.11 -16.29 2.82
C PRO A 28 12.70 -16.03 2.29
N LEU A 29 12.51 -16.00 0.96
CA LEU A 29 11.22 -15.68 0.33
C LEU A 29 10.86 -16.76 -0.70
N ALA A 30 10.82 -18.04 -0.25
CA ALA A 30 10.76 -19.16 -1.17
C ALA A 30 9.35 -19.61 -1.51
N GLN A 31 8.37 -19.35 -0.64
CA GLN A 31 7.01 -19.88 -0.78
C GLN A 31 5.96 -18.82 -0.49
N ILE A 32 4.81 -18.97 -1.14
CA ILE A 32 3.62 -18.18 -0.82
C ILE A 32 2.62 -19.06 -0.07
N ALA A 33 2.16 -18.58 1.08
CA ALA A 33 1.05 -19.16 1.80
C ALA A 33 -0.10 -18.16 1.94
N LEU A 34 -1.30 -18.68 2.03
CA LEU A 34 -2.51 -17.93 2.37
C LEU A 34 -2.93 -18.29 3.79
N LEU A 35 -3.06 -17.30 4.64
CA LEU A 35 -3.48 -17.41 6.04
C LEU A 35 -4.92 -16.90 6.17
N ALA A 36 -5.82 -17.78 6.57
CA ALA A 36 -7.19 -17.42 6.92
C ALA A 36 -7.21 -16.79 8.33
N LEU A 37 -7.46 -15.49 8.42
CA LEU A 37 -7.38 -14.73 9.67
C LEU A 37 -8.42 -15.18 10.71
N GLY A 38 -9.61 -15.59 10.26
CA GLY A 38 -10.67 -16.07 11.15
C GLY A 38 -10.37 -17.37 11.86
N THR A 39 -9.61 -18.28 11.23
CA THR A 39 -9.28 -19.61 11.77
C THR A 39 -7.84 -19.74 12.24
N GLY A 40 -6.94 -18.90 11.72
CA GLY A 40 -5.51 -19.00 11.95
C GLY A 40 -4.82 -20.13 11.17
N ASN A 41 -5.53 -20.79 10.27
CA ASN A 41 -4.93 -21.82 9.43
C ASN A 41 -4.26 -21.19 8.21
N TYR A 42 -3.09 -21.68 7.83
CA TYR A 42 -2.44 -21.28 6.59
C TYR A 42 -2.11 -22.50 5.72
N VAL A 43 -2.06 -22.26 4.42
CA VAL A 43 -1.73 -23.25 3.40
C VAL A 43 -0.75 -22.67 2.41
N THR A 44 0.31 -23.42 2.10
CA THR A 44 1.24 -23.06 1.02
C THR A 44 0.56 -23.28 -0.32
N VAL A 45 0.46 -22.23 -1.13
CA VAL A 45 -0.21 -22.24 -2.45
C VAL A 45 0.78 -22.13 -3.61
N VAL A 46 1.97 -21.57 -3.37
CA VAL A 46 3.09 -21.56 -4.32
C VAL A 46 4.31 -22.07 -3.59
N SER A 47 4.80 -23.24 -4.02
CA SER A 47 5.94 -23.90 -3.36
C SER A 47 7.29 -23.41 -3.86
N ASN A 48 7.35 -22.96 -5.13
CA ASN A 48 8.53 -22.42 -5.79
C ASN A 48 8.11 -21.35 -6.79
N ALA A 49 9.02 -20.44 -7.14
CA ALA A 49 8.80 -19.51 -8.25
C ALA A 49 8.47 -20.26 -9.55
N VAL A 50 7.59 -19.71 -10.36
CA VAL A 50 7.26 -20.24 -11.69
C VAL A 50 8.51 -20.23 -12.59
N GLY A 51 9.32 -19.17 -12.48
CA GLY A 51 10.58 -18.99 -13.19
C GLY A 51 11.81 -19.51 -12.44
N GLU A 52 11.69 -20.39 -11.44
CA GLU A 52 12.82 -20.87 -10.64
C GLU A 52 13.96 -21.46 -11.49
N SER A 53 13.64 -22.22 -12.54
CA SER A 53 14.64 -22.80 -13.45
C SER A 53 15.39 -21.76 -14.28
N GLU A 54 14.89 -20.54 -14.38
CA GLU A 54 15.47 -19.41 -15.08
C GLU A 54 16.19 -18.43 -14.14
N GLY A 55 16.23 -18.71 -12.82
CA GLY A 55 16.88 -17.89 -11.82
C GLY A 55 15.96 -16.91 -11.10
N PHE A 56 14.65 -16.95 -11.36
CA PHE A 56 13.69 -16.09 -10.65
C PHE A 56 13.38 -16.61 -9.26
N GLU A 57 13.26 -15.69 -8.33
CA GLU A 57 12.82 -15.93 -6.97
C GLU A 57 11.54 -15.13 -6.67
N ILE A 58 10.70 -15.61 -5.74
CA ILE A 58 9.53 -14.87 -5.29
C ILE A 58 10.00 -13.63 -4.54
N TYR A 59 9.46 -12.46 -4.88
CA TYR A 59 9.90 -11.17 -4.34
C TYR A 59 8.84 -10.48 -3.47
N ASP A 60 7.60 -10.42 -3.93
CA ASP A 60 6.48 -9.76 -3.23
C ASP A 60 5.15 -10.46 -3.52
N VAL A 61 4.18 -10.33 -2.62
CA VAL A 61 2.86 -10.96 -2.77
C VAL A 61 1.76 -10.12 -2.15
N ARG A 62 0.59 -10.13 -2.78
CA ARG A 62 -0.68 -9.65 -2.18
C ARG A 62 -1.78 -10.65 -2.49
N ALA A 63 -2.77 -10.72 -1.60
CA ALA A 63 -3.94 -11.57 -1.79
C ALA A 63 -5.21 -10.91 -1.29
N CYS A 64 -6.33 -11.38 -1.79
CA CYS A 64 -7.66 -11.18 -1.26
C CYS A 64 -8.42 -12.52 -1.30
N SER A 65 -9.65 -12.54 -0.86
CA SER A 65 -10.47 -13.76 -0.82
C SER A 65 -10.69 -14.44 -2.18
N LYS A 66 -10.41 -13.75 -3.29
CA LYS A 66 -10.66 -14.23 -4.67
C LYS A 66 -9.40 -14.56 -5.45
N GLY A 67 -8.25 -14.14 -4.98
CA GLY A 67 -7.03 -14.39 -5.74
C GLY A 67 -5.76 -13.88 -5.08
N VAL A 68 -4.66 -14.23 -5.70
CA VAL A 68 -3.30 -13.87 -5.29
C VAL A 68 -2.55 -13.29 -6.49
N ILE A 69 -1.74 -12.28 -6.23
CA ILE A 69 -0.79 -11.68 -7.18
C ILE A 69 0.58 -11.66 -6.53
N TRP A 70 1.63 -11.99 -7.30
CA TRP A 70 3.00 -11.95 -6.81
C TRP A 70 3.98 -11.52 -7.90
N THR A 71 5.12 -11.03 -7.45
CA THR A 71 6.25 -10.73 -8.31
C THR A 71 7.34 -11.76 -8.11
N GLU A 72 7.91 -12.22 -9.19
CA GLU A 72 9.17 -12.96 -9.23
C GLU A 72 10.24 -12.08 -9.83
N ALA A 73 11.46 -12.15 -9.34
CA ALA A 73 12.57 -11.32 -9.79
C ALA A 73 13.86 -12.12 -9.89
N ASP A 74 14.62 -11.85 -10.94
CA ASP A 74 16.06 -12.07 -10.96
C ASP A 74 16.73 -10.72 -10.59
N ILE A 75 17.14 -10.61 -9.33
CA ILE A 75 17.71 -9.38 -8.80
C ILE A 75 19.07 -9.06 -9.43
N LEU A 76 19.81 -10.06 -9.88
CA LEU A 76 21.13 -9.87 -10.49
C LEU A 76 21.02 -9.27 -11.88
N GLU A 77 20.07 -9.76 -12.67
CA GLU A 77 19.81 -9.24 -14.01
C GLU A 77 18.87 -8.02 -13.99
N GLY A 78 18.18 -7.77 -12.88
CA GLY A 78 17.21 -6.69 -12.72
C GLY A 78 15.93 -6.91 -13.51
N THR A 79 15.59 -8.16 -13.79
CA THR A 79 14.35 -8.53 -14.50
C THR A 79 13.28 -9.00 -13.50
N TRP A 80 12.02 -8.83 -13.87
CA TRP A 80 10.90 -9.23 -13.03
C TRP A 80 9.72 -9.72 -13.86
N ARG A 81 8.90 -10.54 -13.23
CA ARG A 81 7.64 -11.07 -13.78
C ARG A 81 6.53 -10.95 -12.72
N ILE A 82 5.34 -10.64 -13.18
CA ILE A 82 4.15 -10.61 -12.33
C ILE A 82 3.25 -11.76 -12.72
N TYR A 83 2.90 -12.57 -11.74
CA TYR A 83 1.92 -13.64 -11.87
C TYR A 83 0.72 -13.37 -10.97
N HIS A 84 -0.43 -13.86 -11.39
CA HIS A 84 -1.62 -13.90 -10.56
C HIS A 84 -2.45 -15.14 -10.85
N ALA A 85 -3.26 -15.52 -9.87
CA ALA A 85 -4.17 -16.66 -9.98
C ALA A 85 -5.43 -16.41 -9.17
N SER A 86 -6.54 -17.00 -9.60
CA SER A 86 -7.73 -17.09 -8.75
C SER A 86 -7.44 -17.95 -7.52
N SER A 87 -8.14 -17.69 -6.43
CA SER A 87 -8.01 -18.46 -5.19
C SER A 87 -9.37 -18.69 -4.54
N ASP A 88 -9.49 -19.80 -3.83
CA ASP A 88 -10.60 -20.11 -2.92
C ASP A 88 -10.18 -20.01 -1.43
N GLY A 89 -8.99 -19.46 -1.18
CA GLY A 89 -8.40 -19.35 0.15
C GLY A 89 -7.61 -20.57 0.61
N SER A 90 -7.71 -21.69 -0.09
CA SER A 90 -7.01 -22.94 0.24
C SER A 90 -6.16 -23.49 -0.91
N SER A 91 -6.45 -23.05 -2.11
CA SER A 91 -5.74 -23.41 -3.34
C SER A 91 -5.76 -22.24 -4.32
N ILE A 92 -4.91 -22.32 -5.35
CA ILE A 92 -4.92 -21.36 -6.46
C ILE A 92 -5.15 -22.06 -7.80
N GLY A 93 -5.74 -21.34 -8.72
CA GLY A 93 -5.82 -21.73 -10.12
C GLY A 93 -4.45 -21.71 -10.80
N THR A 94 -4.42 -21.96 -12.09
CA THR A 94 -3.18 -21.88 -12.88
C THR A 94 -2.66 -20.45 -12.88
N PRO A 95 -1.38 -20.21 -12.53
CA PRO A 95 -0.77 -18.90 -12.63
C PRO A 95 -0.82 -18.34 -14.04
N ALA A 96 -1.26 -17.11 -14.17
CA ALA A 96 -1.25 -16.35 -15.42
C ALA A 96 -0.15 -15.27 -15.32
N LEU A 97 0.70 -15.20 -16.34
CA LEU A 97 1.67 -14.11 -16.49
C LEU A 97 0.93 -12.84 -16.89
N ALA A 98 1.02 -11.81 -16.04
CA ALA A 98 0.39 -10.52 -16.29
C ALA A 98 1.31 -9.55 -17.03
N GLU A 99 2.56 -9.51 -16.62
CA GLU A 99 3.57 -8.59 -17.17
C GLU A 99 4.98 -9.05 -16.83
N GLU A 100 5.93 -8.62 -17.63
CA GLU A 100 7.37 -8.76 -17.36
C GLU A 100 8.07 -7.44 -17.67
N GLY A 101 9.19 -7.21 -17.03
CA GLY A 101 9.99 -6.01 -17.21
C GLY A 101 11.44 -6.21 -16.80
N ASP A 102 12.18 -5.15 -16.96
CA ASP A 102 13.62 -5.12 -16.77
C ASP A 102 14.06 -3.97 -15.86
N SER A 103 15.35 -3.70 -15.82
CA SER A 103 15.97 -2.67 -14.98
C SER A 103 15.57 -1.23 -15.33
N ASP A 104 14.85 -0.98 -16.41
CA ASP A 104 14.31 0.35 -16.73
C ASP A 104 13.14 0.75 -15.84
N TRP A 105 12.55 -0.24 -15.17
CA TRP A 105 11.43 -0.07 -14.27
C TRP A 105 11.82 -0.37 -12.82
N GLU A 106 11.16 0.29 -11.89
CA GLU A 106 11.23 -0.13 -10.49
C GLU A 106 10.49 -1.46 -10.32
N MET A 107 10.85 -2.17 -9.26
CA MET A 107 10.12 -3.37 -8.89
C MET A 107 8.63 -3.03 -8.71
N PRO A 108 7.71 -3.72 -9.37
CA PRO A 108 6.29 -3.42 -9.29
C PRO A 108 5.75 -3.54 -7.87
N THR A 109 4.84 -2.66 -7.51
CA THR A 109 4.10 -2.74 -6.26
C THR A 109 2.68 -3.22 -6.54
N LEU A 110 2.16 -4.08 -5.66
CA LEU A 110 1.00 -4.92 -5.90
C LEU A 110 -0.18 -4.57 -5.01
N ALA A 111 -1.40 -4.84 -5.51
CA ALA A 111 -2.62 -4.91 -4.70
C ALA A 111 -3.55 -6.00 -5.24
N ALA A 112 -4.38 -6.57 -4.36
CA ALA A 112 -5.38 -7.58 -4.70
C ALA A 112 -6.72 -7.13 -4.14
N VAL A 113 -7.73 -6.94 -4.98
CA VAL A 113 -9.05 -6.43 -4.54
C VAL A 113 -10.16 -7.04 -5.39
N GLY A 114 -11.18 -7.58 -4.73
CA GLY A 114 -12.31 -8.20 -5.40
C GLY A 114 -11.85 -9.33 -6.34
N ASP A 115 -12.24 -9.26 -7.60
CA ASP A 115 -11.88 -10.25 -8.62
C ASP A 115 -10.62 -9.86 -9.43
N HIS A 116 -9.85 -8.83 -8.99
CA HIS A 116 -8.77 -8.26 -9.77
C HIS A 116 -7.44 -8.18 -9.02
N ALA A 117 -6.38 -8.47 -9.77
CA ALA A 117 -5.00 -8.14 -9.46
C ALA A 117 -4.68 -6.74 -9.98
N PHE A 118 -3.95 -5.95 -9.20
CA PHE A 118 -3.47 -4.61 -9.57
C PHE A 118 -1.96 -4.50 -9.37
N TRP A 119 -1.30 -3.75 -10.23
CA TRP A 119 0.13 -3.44 -10.08
C TRP A 119 0.47 -2.07 -10.65
N GLN A 120 1.49 -1.46 -10.07
CA GLN A 120 2.05 -0.21 -10.56
C GLN A 120 3.36 -0.48 -11.31
N CYS A 121 3.47 0.12 -12.50
CA CYS A 121 4.72 0.22 -13.23
C CYS A 121 5.25 1.65 -13.11
N ILE A 122 6.40 1.81 -12.47
CA ILE A 122 7.02 3.10 -12.22
C ILE A 122 8.40 3.10 -12.89
N PRO A 123 8.68 4.04 -13.82
CA PRO A 123 9.99 4.11 -14.45
C PRO A 123 11.07 4.47 -13.43
N ARG A 124 12.25 3.85 -13.54
CA ARG A 124 13.38 4.19 -12.67
C ARG A 124 13.86 5.60 -12.92
N LYS A 125 14.16 6.30 -11.85
CA LYS A 125 14.56 7.71 -11.88
C LYS A 125 15.85 7.94 -12.67
N ASP A 126 16.74 6.98 -12.64
CA ASP A 126 18.07 6.97 -13.25
C ASP A 126 18.19 5.94 -14.40
N GLY A 127 17.06 5.36 -14.82
CA GLY A 127 16.98 4.43 -15.93
C GLY A 127 17.00 5.14 -17.29
N PRO A 128 17.25 4.39 -18.37
CA PRO A 128 17.26 4.90 -19.74
C PRO A 128 15.87 5.15 -20.32
N THR A 129 14.80 4.83 -19.59
CA THR A 129 13.41 5.02 -20.01
C THR A 129 13.14 6.49 -20.29
N LYS A 130 12.60 6.78 -21.46
CA LYS A 130 12.24 8.14 -21.87
C LYS A 130 10.88 8.58 -21.37
N THR A 131 10.07 7.66 -20.84
CA THR A 131 8.77 7.99 -20.27
C THR A 131 8.92 8.32 -18.79
N GLU A 132 8.26 9.37 -18.36
CA GLU A 132 8.15 9.71 -16.94
C GLU A 132 6.81 9.26 -16.35
N ASP A 133 5.95 8.66 -17.17
CA ASP A 133 4.62 8.24 -16.76
C ASP A 133 4.65 6.97 -15.93
N SER A 134 3.93 6.97 -14.84
CA SER A 134 3.65 5.78 -14.04
C SER A 134 2.27 5.24 -14.38
N LEU A 135 2.13 3.92 -14.40
CA LEU A 135 0.90 3.24 -14.78
C LEU A 135 0.35 2.43 -13.61
N LEU A 136 -0.96 2.48 -13.42
CA LEU A 136 -1.67 1.45 -12.69
C LEU A 136 -2.36 0.53 -13.69
N LYS A 137 -2.06 -0.74 -13.60
CA LYS A 137 -2.66 -1.79 -14.44
C LYS A 137 -3.46 -2.76 -13.59
N ARG A 138 -4.37 -3.48 -14.24
CA ARG A 138 -5.14 -4.57 -13.61
C ARG A 138 -5.40 -5.71 -14.57
N ALA A 139 -5.71 -6.87 -14.00
CA ALA A 139 -6.25 -8.02 -14.69
C ALA A 139 -7.25 -8.76 -13.79
N ALA A 140 -8.25 -9.40 -14.35
CA ALA A 140 -9.05 -10.36 -13.60
C ALA A 140 -8.17 -11.56 -13.22
N PHE A 141 -8.32 -12.09 -12.00
CA PHE A 141 -7.50 -13.21 -11.55
C PHE A 141 -7.58 -14.41 -12.49
N GLY A 142 -6.41 -14.92 -12.90
CA GLY A 142 -6.29 -16.04 -13.84
C GLY A 142 -6.44 -15.66 -15.32
N SER A 143 -6.68 -14.39 -15.65
CA SER A 143 -6.74 -13.90 -17.03
C SER A 143 -5.36 -13.46 -17.53
N SER A 144 -5.04 -13.76 -18.77
CA SER A 144 -3.85 -13.20 -19.44
C SER A 144 -4.06 -11.79 -20.00
N ASN A 145 -5.28 -11.26 -19.92
CA ASN A 145 -5.59 -9.93 -20.42
C ASN A 145 -5.43 -8.91 -19.32
N SER A 146 -4.60 -7.91 -19.54
CA SER A 146 -4.42 -6.77 -18.65
C SER A 146 -4.81 -5.46 -19.32
N GLU A 147 -5.18 -4.48 -18.52
CA GLU A 147 -5.49 -3.13 -18.99
C GLU A 147 -4.85 -2.07 -18.08
N THR A 148 -4.52 -0.92 -18.64
CA THR A 148 -4.13 0.26 -17.88
C THR A 148 -5.37 1.01 -17.44
N VAL A 149 -5.56 1.15 -16.12
CA VAL A 149 -6.71 1.85 -15.55
C VAL A 149 -6.39 3.28 -15.12
N TYR A 150 -5.10 3.59 -14.94
CA TYR A 150 -4.68 4.94 -14.62
C TYR A 150 -3.26 5.23 -15.14
N THR A 151 -3.07 6.45 -15.68
CA THR A 151 -1.76 6.97 -16.08
C THR A 151 -1.47 8.24 -15.29
N SER A 152 -0.36 8.25 -14.56
CA SER A 152 0.14 9.42 -13.85
C SER A 152 1.25 10.08 -14.65
N ARG A 153 1.18 11.38 -14.86
CA ARG A 153 2.30 12.16 -15.42
C ARG A 153 3.40 12.30 -14.38
N GLY A 154 4.32 11.36 -14.37
CA GLY A 154 5.38 11.27 -13.38
C GLY A 154 5.09 10.23 -12.31
N ARG A 155 5.99 10.15 -11.36
CA ARG A 155 6.02 9.07 -10.36
C ARG A 155 4.85 9.15 -9.39
N MET A 156 4.20 8.04 -9.16
CA MET A 156 3.31 7.86 -8.02
C MET A 156 4.13 7.84 -6.72
N ALA A 157 3.57 8.38 -5.64
CA ALA A 157 4.32 8.55 -4.39
C ALA A 157 4.36 7.28 -3.52
N THR A 158 3.32 6.46 -3.58
CA THR A 158 3.16 5.29 -2.70
C THR A 158 2.78 4.05 -3.50
N ALA A 159 2.95 2.88 -2.89
CA ALA A 159 2.35 1.64 -3.40
C ALA A 159 0.81 1.76 -3.46
N PRO A 160 0.14 0.97 -4.31
CA PRO A 160 -1.31 0.92 -4.35
C PRO A 160 -1.83 0.31 -3.06
N TYR A 161 -2.91 0.85 -2.53
CA TYR A 161 -3.52 0.37 -1.31
C TYR A 161 -4.87 -0.28 -1.60
N ALA A 162 -5.04 -1.52 -1.14
CA ALA A 162 -6.27 -2.28 -1.28
C ALA A 162 -7.31 -1.83 -0.24
N GLY A 163 -8.43 -1.29 -0.69
CA GLY A 163 -9.65 -1.11 0.10
C GLY A 163 -10.59 -2.31 -0.06
N ALA A 164 -11.80 -2.22 0.48
CA ALA A 164 -12.78 -3.31 0.40
C ALA A 164 -13.19 -3.63 -1.05
N ASP A 165 -13.42 -2.61 -1.88
CA ASP A 165 -13.86 -2.72 -3.28
C ASP A 165 -13.11 -1.77 -4.22
N SER A 166 -12.01 -1.19 -3.75
CA SER A 166 -11.28 -0.14 -4.47
C SER A 166 -9.79 -0.19 -4.20
N VAL A 167 -9.04 0.47 -5.07
CA VAL A 167 -7.60 0.68 -4.94
C VAL A 167 -7.32 2.16 -4.83
N THR A 168 -6.56 2.56 -3.82
CA THR A 168 -6.07 3.92 -3.66
C THR A 168 -4.66 4.05 -4.18
N ILE A 169 -4.42 5.07 -4.99
CA ILE A 169 -3.10 5.44 -5.52
C ILE A 169 -2.80 6.92 -5.25
N THR A 170 -1.55 7.29 -5.40
CA THR A 170 -1.08 8.66 -5.16
C THR A 170 -0.32 9.21 -6.38
N PRO A 171 -1.02 9.43 -7.49
CA PRO A 171 -0.43 9.99 -8.71
C PRO A 171 -0.04 11.46 -8.56
N ARG A 172 0.61 11.99 -9.58
CA ARG A 172 0.72 13.43 -9.77
C ARG A 172 -0.61 13.99 -10.24
N ALA A 173 -1.01 15.12 -9.68
CA ALA A 173 -2.20 15.81 -10.14
C ALA A 173 -1.97 16.40 -11.54
N ASP A 174 -3.02 16.38 -12.37
CA ASP A 174 -3.01 16.99 -13.71
C ASP A 174 -3.22 18.52 -13.62
N THR A 175 -2.34 19.20 -12.90
CA THR A 175 -2.33 20.65 -12.71
C THR A 175 -0.96 21.22 -13.04
N SER A 176 -0.88 22.53 -13.25
CA SER A 176 0.40 23.21 -13.37
C SER A 176 1.11 23.23 -12.01
N GLY A 177 2.20 22.50 -11.88
CA GLY A 177 2.98 22.37 -10.64
C GLY A 177 3.16 20.92 -10.18
N THR A 178 3.89 20.75 -9.09
CA THR A 178 4.22 19.43 -8.56
C THR A 178 3.32 19.12 -7.35
N TYR A 179 2.09 18.75 -7.66
CA TYR A 179 1.13 18.33 -6.64
C TYR A 179 0.93 16.82 -6.69
N TYR A 180 0.70 16.21 -5.54
CA TYR A 180 0.20 14.85 -5.47
C TYR A 180 -1.33 14.85 -5.36
N GLN A 181 -1.92 13.78 -5.78
CA GLN A 181 -3.35 13.54 -5.70
C GLN A 181 -3.60 12.19 -5.04
N LEU A 182 -4.50 12.13 -4.08
CA LEU A 182 -5.07 10.87 -3.64
C LEU A 182 -6.16 10.50 -4.65
N THR A 183 -6.15 9.28 -5.13
CA THR A 183 -7.13 8.81 -6.13
C THR A 183 -7.64 7.45 -5.75
N ASN A 184 -8.95 7.32 -5.61
CA ASN A 184 -9.61 6.06 -5.36
C ASN A 184 -10.22 5.51 -6.65
N ILE A 185 -9.98 4.23 -6.94
CA ILE A 185 -10.39 3.57 -8.17
C ILE A 185 -11.22 2.35 -7.79
N ASN A 186 -12.44 2.27 -8.30
CA ASN A 186 -13.27 1.09 -8.12
C ASN A 186 -12.62 -0.14 -8.78
N ALA A 187 -12.44 -1.19 -8.01
CA ALA A 187 -11.70 -2.37 -8.46
C ALA A 187 -12.41 -3.11 -9.62
N SER A 188 -13.74 -3.14 -9.61
CA SER A 188 -14.53 -3.85 -10.61
C SER A 188 -14.60 -3.09 -11.94
N THR A 189 -14.79 -1.76 -11.90
CA THR A 189 -15.00 -0.95 -13.11
C THR A 189 -13.72 -0.31 -13.63
N GLY A 190 -12.68 -0.14 -12.79
CA GLY A 190 -11.49 0.62 -13.11
C GLY A 190 -11.71 2.14 -13.15
N ALA A 191 -12.91 2.60 -12.79
CA ALA A 191 -13.24 4.01 -12.80
C ALA A 191 -12.76 4.72 -11.53
N VAL A 192 -12.30 5.97 -11.68
CA VAL A 192 -12.02 6.85 -10.54
C VAL A 192 -13.35 7.18 -9.86
N THR A 193 -13.44 6.92 -8.57
CA THR A 193 -14.62 7.21 -7.75
C THR A 193 -14.45 8.44 -6.88
N ASP A 194 -13.22 8.74 -6.50
CA ASP A 194 -12.92 9.95 -5.73
C ASP A 194 -11.47 10.39 -5.97
N ALA A 195 -11.21 11.69 -5.86
CA ALA A 195 -9.88 12.25 -6.04
C ALA A 195 -9.71 13.54 -5.21
N LEU A 196 -8.56 13.68 -4.57
CA LEU A 196 -8.20 14.85 -3.77
C LEU A 196 -6.80 15.32 -4.13
N VAL A 197 -6.68 16.52 -4.66
CA VAL A 197 -5.38 17.16 -4.88
C VAL A 197 -4.87 17.69 -3.55
N LEU A 198 -3.68 17.26 -3.16
CA LEU A 198 -3.05 17.70 -1.92
C LEU A 198 -2.35 19.06 -2.10
N PRO A 199 -2.24 19.87 -1.04
CA PRO A 199 -1.40 21.06 -1.06
C PRO A 199 0.05 20.77 -1.48
N ALA A 200 0.71 21.73 -2.09
CA ALA A 200 2.10 21.58 -2.60
C ALA A 200 3.12 21.19 -1.52
N SER A 201 2.84 21.53 -0.27
CA SER A 201 3.69 21.19 0.88
C SER A 201 3.57 19.72 1.32
N MET A 202 2.60 18.98 0.79
CA MET A 202 2.30 17.62 1.23
C MET A 202 2.78 16.60 0.23
N LYS A 203 3.62 15.70 0.72
CA LYS A 203 4.01 14.47 0.00
C LYS A 203 3.41 13.28 0.73
N PRO A 204 2.50 12.53 0.11
CA PRO A 204 1.93 11.37 0.74
C PRO A 204 3.02 10.31 0.97
N LEU A 205 3.00 9.71 2.14
CA LEU A 205 3.84 8.58 2.52
C LEU A 205 3.06 7.29 2.41
N GLU A 206 1.75 7.37 2.68
CA GLU A 206 0.79 6.29 2.54
C GLU A 206 -0.60 6.86 2.42
N ALA A 207 -1.48 6.16 1.72
CA ALA A 207 -2.85 6.56 1.56
C ALA A 207 -3.76 5.34 1.44
N GLY A 208 -4.95 5.43 1.98
CA GLY A 208 -6.02 4.44 1.86
C GLY A 208 -7.37 5.13 1.77
N PHE A 209 -8.37 4.40 1.30
CA PHE A 209 -9.74 4.85 1.25
C PHE A 209 -10.61 3.86 2.02
N GLY A 210 -11.39 4.35 2.95
CA GLY A 210 -12.28 3.58 3.78
C GLY A 210 -13.69 4.17 3.80
N GLU A 211 -14.53 3.72 4.73
CA GLU A 211 -15.92 4.16 4.84
C GLU A 211 -16.09 5.69 4.99
N THR A 212 -15.12 6.35 5.59
CA THR A 212 -15.16 7.81 5.83
C THR A 212 -14.40 8.61 4.78
N GLY A 213 -13.86 7.98 3.74
CA GLY A 213 -13.07 8.63 2.71
C GLY A 213 -11.58 8.36 2.81
N PHE A 214 -10.76 9.29 2.31
CA PHE A 214 -9.31 9.16 2.34
C PHE A 214 -8.75 9.30 3.75
N THR A 215 -7.81 8.42 4.07
CA THR A 215 -6.91 8.54 5.21
C THR A 215 -5.49 8.42 4.70
N PHE A 216 -4.62 9.31 5.09
CA PHE A 216 -3.27 9.35 4.57
C PHE A 216 -2.27 9.88 5.59
N SER A 217 -1.04 9.40 5.52
CA SER A 217 0.10 10.01 6.17
C SER A 217 0.91 10.80 5.15
N PHE A 218 1.54 11.87 5.58
CA PHE A 218 2.28 12.73 4.68
C PHE A 218 3.53 13.32 5.35
N GLU A 219 4.48 13.66 4.51
CA GLU A 219 5.66 14.44 4.87
C GLU A 219 5.45 15.88 4.41
N SER A 220 5.47 16.82 5.35
CA SER A 220 5.49 18.23 5.02
C SER A 220 6.91 18.66 4.67
N ILE A 221 7.06 19.53 3.67
CA ILE A 221 8.35 20.16 3.38
C ILE A 221 8.87 21.00 4.55
N TYR A 222 7.99 21.36 5.47
CA TYR A 222 8.30 22.10 6.70
C TYR A 222 8.49 21.18 7.91
N ASN A 223 8.58 19.87 7.71
CA ASN A 223 8.80 18.92 8.78
C ASN A 223 10.29 18.87 9.15
N TYR A 224 10.67 19.63 10.15
CA TYR A 224 12.04 19.78 10.62
C TYR A 224 12.53 18.68 11.56
N GLY A 225 11.69 17.77 11.91
CA GLY A 225 12.08 16.65 12.77
C GLY A 225 11.93 15.35 12.00
N GLY A 226 12.95 14.87 11.35
CA GLY A 226 12.91 13.59 10.66
C GLY A 226 12.26 12.50 11.52
N GLY A 227 11.40 11.70 10.93
CA GLY A 227 10.75 10.58 11.61
C GLY A 227 9.38 10.87 12.21
N ILE A 228 8.78 12.02 11.96
CA ILE A 228 7.39 12.31 12.33
C ILE A 228 6.54 12.39 11.08
N ALA A 229 5.52 11.53 11.00
CA ALA A 229 4.49 11.60 10.00
C ALA A 229 3.26 12.35 10.52
N ASN A 230 2.64 13.16 9.68
CA ASN A 230 1.34 13.75 9.96
C ASN A 230 0.26 12.83 9.37
N LEU A 231 -0.88 12.74 10.04
CA LEU A 231 -2.03 12.00 9.56
C LEU A 231 -3.12 12.97 9.15
N GLY A 232 -3.64 12.79 7.96
CA GLY A 232 -4.76 13.54 7.44
C GLY A 232 -5.92 12.63 7.10
N THR A 233 -7.13 13.13 7.25
CA THR A 233 -8.36 12.49 6.82
C THR A 233 -9.12 13.40 5.88
N TYR A 234 -9.78 12.80 4.92
CA TYR A 234 -10.66 13.47 4.00
C TYR A 234 -11.92 12.65 3.78
N THR A 235 -13.06 13.29 3.82
CA THR A 235 -14.34 12.67 3.50
C THR A 235 -14.78 13.09 2.09
N PRO A 236 -15.50 12.22 1.35
CA PRO A 236 -16.00 12.52 0.01
C PRO A 236 -16.90 13.76 -0.09
N ALA A 237 -17.39 14.27 1.03
CA ALA A 237 -18.16 15.52 1.08
C ALA A 237 -17.36 16.79 0.77
N GLY A 238 -16.07 16.66 0.47
CA GLY A 238 -15.29 17.70 -0.20
C GLY A 238 -14.42 18.56 0.66
N GLU A 239 -14.33 18.32 1.97
CA GLU A 239 -13.45 19.10 2.83
C GLU A 239 -12.27 18.26 3.30
N VAL A 240 -11.07 18.78 3.13
CA VAL A 240 -9.91 18.26 3.86
C VAL A 240 -10.14 18.59 5.31
N SER A 241 -10.62 17.61 6.04
CA SER A 241 -10.86 17.78 7.46
C SER A 241 -9.54 17.70 8.17
N SER A 242 -8.89 18.80 8.34
CA SER A 242 -7.63 18.72 8.97
C SER A 242 -7.05 20.04 9.31
N SER A 243 -6.11 19.99 10.14
CA SER A 243 -5.17 21.05 10.38
C SER A 243 -4.18 21.28 9.22
N THR A 244 -4.43 20.73 8.03
CA THR A 244 -3.64 21.11 6.86
C THR A 244 -3.72 22.60 6.57
N GLU A 245 -4.83 23.18 6.95
CA GLU A 245 -4.98 24.64 6.90
C GLU A 245 -4.06 25.38 7.88
N GLU A 246 -3.49 24.67 8.84
CA GLU A 246 -2.50 25.20 9.78
C GLU A 246 -1.07 25.10 9.24
N GLU A 247 -0.88 24.61 8.06
CA GLU A 247 0.40 24.63 7.40
C GLU A 247 0.74 26.04 6.84
N PRO A 248 2.00 26.46 6.93
CA PRO A 248 3.10 25.73 7.55
C PRO A 248 3.12 25.86 9.08
N ARG A 249 3.23 24.75 9.77
CA ARG A 249 3.42 24.77 11.23
C ARG A 249 4.80 25.31 11.58
N THR A 250 4.88 26.04 12.64
CA THR A 250 6.16 26.53 13.15
C THR A 250 6.98 25.38 13.72
N LEU A 251 8.29 25.54 13.73
CA LEU A 251 9.22 24.59 14.35
C LEU A 251 8.86 24.38 15.85
N ALA A 252 8.42 25.43 16.53
CA ALA A 252 8.02 25.36 17.93
C ALA A 252 6.79 24.47 18.14
N GLU A 253 5.77 24.59 17.28
CA GLU A 253 4.58 23.74 17.32
C GLU A 253 4.93 22.28 17.01
N ASN A 254 5.80 22.06 16.04
CA ASN A 254 6.31 20.74 15.73
C ASN A 254 7.07 20.11 16.91
N ASN A 255 7.91 20.87 17.58
CA ASN A 255 8.68 20.41 18.73
C ASN A 255 7.77 20.17 19.96
N ALA A 256 6.79 21.03 20.18
CA ALA A 256 5.81 20.85 21.27
C ALA A 256 4.99 19.56 21.06
N LEU A 257 4.53 19.30 19.85
CA LEU A 257 3.85 18.06 19.51
C LEU A 257 4.77 16.85 19.64
N SER A 258 6.03 16.97 19.27
CA SER A 258 7.04 15.91 19.43
C SER A 258 7.35 15.63 20.88
N ALA A 259 7.50 16.66 21.71
CA ALA A 259 7.75 16.52 23.14
C ALA A 259 6.54 15.91 23.87
N ALA A 260 5.32 16.28 23.48
CA ALA A 260 4.10 15.67 24.00
C ALA A 260 3.89 14.23 23.50
N SER A 261 4.51 13.84 22.40
CA SER A 261 4.38 12.51 21.75
C SER A 261 5.22 11.41 22.37
N THR A 262 5.96 11.66 23.43
CA THR A 262 6.40 10.56 24.33
C THR A 262 5.22 9.80 24.94
N ALA A 263 4.02 10.35 24.87
CA ALA A 263 2.76 9.68 25.08
C ALA A 263 2.17 9.27 23.71
N LYS A 264 1.75 8.08 23.59
CA LYS A 264 1.36 7.21 22.47
C LYS A 264 0.62 7.83 21.26
N PHE A 265 -0.13 8.93 21.42
CA PHE A 265 -0.85 9.67 20.38
C PHE A 265 -1.18 11.09 20.84
N ASN A 266 -1.06 12.04 19.95
CA ASN A 266 -1.75 13.31 20.11
C ASN A 266 -2.97 13.33 19.19
N ALA A 267 -4.13 12.99 19.75
CA ALA A 267 -5.39 13.29 19.09
C ALA A 267 -5.66 14.78 19.24
N LEU A 268 -5.64 15.52 18.17
CA LEU A 268 -6.18 16.87 18.14
C LEU A 268 -7.68 16.79 17.90
N SER A 269 -8.45 17.70 18.49
CA SER A 269 -9.90 17.62 18.53
C SER A 269 -10.51 17.47 17.14
N TYR A 270 -11.50 16.63 17.07
CA TYR A 270 -12.22 16.35 15.86
C TYR A 270 -13.52 17.16 15.80
N SER A 271 -13.52 18.24 15.09
CA SER A 271 -14.76 18.88 14.65
C SER A 271 -14.79 18.91 13.13
N GLY A 272 -14.77 17.72 12.52
CA GLY A 272 -14.54 17.57 11.11
C GLY A 272 -13.06 17.58 10.72
N SER A 273 -12.14 17.79 11.65
CA SER A 273 -10.71 17.81 11.36
C SER A 273 -9.93 17.23 12.50
N THR A 274 -9.44 16.02 12.32
CA THR A 274 -8.62 15.37 13.34
C THR A 274 -7.23 15.12 12.79
N TRP A 275 -6.25 15.55 13.55
CA TRP A 275 -4.86 15.21 13.27
C TRP A 275 -4.33 14.29 14.32
N PHE A 276 -3.68 13.25 13.85
CA PHE A 276 -2.86 12.42 14.67
C PHE A 276 -1.41 12.60 14.25
N ARG A 277 -0.54 12.65 15.22
CA ARG A 277 0.87 12.74 15.00
C ARG A 277 1.58 11.70 15.83
N PHE A 278 2.42 10.89 15.20
CA PHE A 278 3.20 9.86 15.87
C PHE A 278 4.58 9.73 15.24
N PRO A 279 5.57 9.24 15.99
CA PRO A 279 6.89 9.01 15.47
C PRO A 279 6.83 8.02 14.29
N ARG A 280 7.48 8.38 13.20
CA ARG A 280 7.66 7.47 12.08
C ARG A 280 8.56 6.32 12.52
N THR A 281 8.06 5.09 12.40
CA THR A 281 8.88 3.90 12.58
C THR A 281 9.21 3.34 11.20
N PRO A 282 10.50 3.09 10.88
CA PRO A 282 10.88 2.60 9.56
C PRO A 282 10.36 1.19 9.26
N SER A 283 9.85 0.48 10.25
CA SER A 283 9.52 -0.94 10.15
C SER A 283 8.04 -1.26 9.96
N ALA A 284 7.16 -0.26 9.89
CA ALA A 284 5.74 -0.54 9.71
C ALA A 284 5.00 0.65 9.11
N ALA A 285 4.44 0.39 7.97
CA ALA A 285 3.47 1.24 7.31
C ALA A 285 2.14 1.21 8.06
N PRO A 286 1.43 2.34 8.19
CA PRO A 286 0.03 2.31 8.56
C PRO A 286 -0.78 1.50 7.55
N SER A 287 -1.77 0.77 8.03
CA SER A 287 -2.61 -0.07 7.18
C SER A 287 -4.03 -0.13 7.72
N TRP A 288 -4.99 -0.44 6.86
CA TRP A 288 -6.35 -0.71 7.27
C TRP A 288 -6.54 -2.19 7.62
N CYS A 289 -7.34 -2.45 8.66
CA CYS A 289 -7.83 -3.76 9.01
C CYS A 289 -9.32 -3.62 9.29
N GLY A 290 -10.16 -3.91 8.31
CA GLY A 290 -11.57 -3.56 8.35
C GLY A 290 -11.75 -2.04 8.55
N ASN A 291 -12.52 -1.63 9.56
CA ASN A 291 -12.76 -0.23 9.88
C ASN A 291 -11.64 0.42 10.73
N TRP A 292 -10.61 -0.34 11.07
CA TRP A 292 -9.52 0.12 11.92
C TRP A 292 -8.32 0.56 11.09
N PHE A 293 -7.92 1.82 11.25
CA PHE A 293 -6.64 2.30 10.77
C PHE A 293 -5.55 1.93 11.76
N MET A 294 -4.69 1.02 11.36
CA MET A 294 -3.67 0.42 12.23
C MET A 294 -2.34 1.15 12.11
N VAL A 295 -1.78 1.47 13.24
CA VAL A 295 -0.47 2.12 13.33
C VAL A 295 0.43 1.35 14.29
N LYS A 296 1.65 1.09 13.88
CA LYS A 296 2.67 0.49 14.75
C LYS A 296 3.62 1.56 15.27
N SER A 297 3.77 1.62 16.59
CA SER A 297 4.85 2.34 17.24
C SER A 297 6.02 1.40 17.56
N THR A 298 7.07 1.92 18.19
CA THR A 298 8.21 1.09 18.63
C THR A 298 7.84 0.01 19.65
N SER A 299 6.73 0.17 20.36
CA SER A 299 6.35 -0.69 21.50
C SER A 299 4.92 -1.20 21.45
N ALA A 300 4.10 -0.74 20.52
CA ALA A 300 2.69 -1.10 20.47
C ALA A 300 2.13 -1.04 19.05
N VAL A 301 1.05 -1.76 18.82
CA VAL A 301 0.15 -1.60 17.67
C VAL A 301 -1.10 -0.91 18.18
N CYS A 302 -1.56 0.09 17.45
CA CYS A 302 -2.73 0.86 17.80
C CYS A 302 -3.70 0.88 16.64
N GLY A 303 -4.99 0.82 16.94
CA GLY A 303 -6.07 0.94 15.95
C GLY A 303 -6.89 2.21 16.21
N ILE A 304 -7.31 2.85 15.13
CA ILE A 304 -8.16 4.03 15.14
C ILE A 304 -9.38 3.74 14.28
N ASP A 305 -10.55 3.78 14.87
CA ASP A 305 -11.83 3.76 14.18
C ASP A 305 -12.34 5.20 14.06
N PHE A 306 -12.20 5.77 12.88
CA PHE A 306 -12.60 7.15 12.64
C PHE A 306 -14.11 7.34 12.66
N ALA A 307 -14.88 6.35 12.23
CA ALA A 307 -16.34 6.42 12.18
C ALA A 307 -16.94 6.47 13.59
N ASN A 308 -16.48 5.58 14.46
CA ASN A 308 -16.97 5.48 15.83
C ASN A 308 -16.15 6.31 16.84
N LYS A 309 -15.09 6.99 16.37
CA LYS A 309 -14.18 7.79 17.21
C LYS A 309 -13.58 7.01 18.37
N GLN A 310 -13.18 5.77 18.08
CA GLN A 310 -12.56 4.86 19.04
C GLN A 310 -11.08 4.64 18.72
N TYR A 311 -10.32 4.29 19.73
CA TYR A 311 -8.92 3.88 19.60
C TYR A 311 -8.54 2.87 20.68
N PHE A 312 -7.53 2.06 20.43
CA PHE A 312 -6.95 1.12 21.39
C PHE A 312 -5.41 1.07 21.31
#